data_30a0d68a1e96a58d402ad08c9d5859f8
#
_entry.id   30a0d68a1e96a58d402ad08c9d5859f8
#
_cell.length_a   1.000
_cell.length_b   1.000
_cell.length_c   1.000
_cell.angle_alpha   90.00
_cell.angle_beta   90.00
_cell.angle_gamma   90.00
#
_symmetry.space_group_name_H-M   'P 1'
#
loop_
_entity.id
_entity.type
_entity.pdbx_description
1 polymer ?
#
loop_
_entity_poly.entity_id
_entity_poly.type
_entity_poly.pdbx_seq_one_letter_code
_entity_poly.pdbx_strand_id
1 'polypeptide(L)'
;MTMIRLAAAGTCAGAVLLLAGASLAGPEKVTFPADYAKSFTRYAEVDLVQRKVVRYYFTQPASLKAAKPGKPVPEGTVILMEDHKAKLGPDGNPMLDKDGKFIPEPEILALVIQEKEKGWGADYPADKRNGEWEYAIFNPDGKLKDGVKYDACFGCHKLAREGRDYTFTFAKYVLDHPKSR
;
A
#
# COMPACT_ATOMS: atom_id res chain seq x y z
N MET A 1 25.82 51.12 59.55
CA MET A 1 25.52 51.22 58.08
C MET A 1 25.71 49.83 57.45
N THR A 2 24.64 49.06 57.32
CA THR A 2 24.68 47.68 56.86
C THR A 2 24.10 47.64 55.44
N MET A 3 24.94 47.30 54.46
CA MET A 3 24.53 47.17 53.04
C MET A 3 23.95 45.79 52.81
N ILE A 4 22.67 45.74 52.40
CA ILE A 4 21.97 44.54 51.93
C ILE A 4 22.24 44.42 50.46
N ARG A 5 22.87 43.30 50.03
CA ARG A 5 23.01 42.92 48.59
C ARG A 5 21.82 42.06 48.18
N LEU A 6 21.01 42.56 47.26
CA LEU A 6 19.98 41.75 46.55
C LEU A 6 20.67 40.90 45.49
N ALA A 7 20.48 39.58 45.57
CA ALA A 7 20.84 38.66 44.51
C ALA A 7 19.63 38.46 43.59
N ALA A 8 19.77 38.81 42.33
CA ALA A 8 18.77 38.55 41.28
C ALA A 8 18.96 37.13 40.77
N ALA A 9 17.98 36.25 40.99
CA ALA A 9 17.93 34.94 40.44
C ALA A 9 17.30 35.02 39.03
N GLY A 10 18.12 34.86 38.01
CA GLY A 10 17.65 34.77 36.62
C GLY A 10 17.15 33.37 36.31
N THR A 11 15.86 33.21 36.08
CA THR A 11 15.21 31.99 35.57
C THR A 11 15.38 31.93 34.05
N CYS A 12 16.30 31.08 33.57
CA CYS A 12 16.34 30.72 32.14
C CYS A 12 15.18 29.77 31.81
N ALA A 13 14.12 30.29 31.20
CA ALA A 13 13.09 29.47 30.61
C ALA A 13 13.61 28.90 29.28
N GLY A 14 14.02 27.65 29.28
CA GLY A 14 14.37 26.90 28.06
C GLY A 14 13.12 26.62 27.23
N ALA A 15 13.00 27.30 26.08
CA ALA A 15 11.97 26.97 25.10
C ALA A 15 12.36 25.64 24.42
N VAL A 16 11.64 24.57 24.73
CA VAL A 16 11.71 23.31 23.99
C VAL A 16 10.97 23.53 22.68
N LEU A 17 11.70 23.76 21.59
CA LEU A 17 11.15 23.69 20.25
C LEU A 17 10.79 22.22 19.95
N LEU A 18 9.51 21.89 20.05
CA LEU A 18 8.94 20.69 19.45
C LEU A 18 9.02 20.87 17.93
N LEU A 19 10.03 20.31 17.31
CA LEU A 19 10.06 20.09 15.86
C LEU A 19 8.93 19.08 15.56
N ALA A 20 7.74 19.58 15.22
CA ALA A 20 6.73 18.77 14.57
C ALA A 20 7.35 18.33 13.23
N GLY A 21 7.83 17.10 13.18
CA GLY A 21 8.24 16.48 11.93
C GLY A 21 7.03 16.57 10.97
N ALA A 22 7.19 17.28 9.85
CA ALA A 22 6.19 17.28 8.81
C ALA A 22 6.01 15.81 8.38
N SER A 23 4.86 15.22 8.70
CA SER A 23 4.48 13.91 8.18
C SER A 23 4.26 14.10 6.69
N LEU A 24 5.19 13.58 5.88
CA LEU A 24 5.10 13.67 4.44
C LEU A 24 4.04 12.68 3.98
N ALA A 25 2.94 13.19 3.41
CA ALA A 25 2.03 12.36 2.64
C ALA A 25 2.76 11.93 1.37
N GLY A 26 2.79 10.62 1.07
CA GLY A 26 3.42 10.17 -0.16
C GLY A 26 3.95 8.73 -0.11
N PRO A 27 4.37 8.21 -1.27
CA PRO A 27 4.83 6.84 -1.43
C PRO A 27 6.08 6.49 -0.61
N GLU A 28 6.82 7.50 -0.13
CA GLU A 28 8.01 7.36 0.72
C GLU A 28 7.70 6.76 2.09
N LYS A 29 6.42 6.79 2.51
CA LYS A 29 5.96 6.12 3.73
C LYS A 29 5.94 4.61 3.59
N VAL A 30 5.72 4.10 2.39
CA VAL A 30 5.59 2.68 2.11
C VAL A 30 6.97 2.04 2.06
N THR A 31 7.18 1.02 2.92
CA THR A 31 8.42 0.26 2.92
C THR A 31 8.30 -0.97 2.02
N PHE A 32 9.26 -1.15 1.10
CA PHE A 32 9.29 -2.33 0.27
C PHE A 32 9.62 -3.59 1.09
N PRO A 33 8.74 -4.60 1.13
CA PRO A 33 8.98 -5.85 1.88
C PRO A 33 9.85 -6.79 1.05
N ALA A 34 11.17 -6.67 1.15
CA ALA A 34 12.13 -7.39 0.29
C ALA A 34 12.02 -8.92 0.35
N ASP A 35 11.46 -9.48 1.42
CA ASP A 35 11.26 -10.91 1.62
C ASP A 35 9.83 -11.39 1.30
N TYR A 36 8.98 -10.55 0.67
CA TYR A 36 7.57 -10.85 0.44
C TYR A 36 7.34 -12.21 -0.22
N ALA A 37 8.20 -12.62 -1.13
CA ALA A 37 8.07 -13.90 -1.83
C ALA A 37 8.13 -15.12 -0.88
N LYS A 38 8.71 -14.97 0.32
CA LYS A 38 8.82 -16.01 1.36
C LYS A 38 7.85 -15.79 2.50
N SER A 39 7.60 -14.52 2.87
CA SER A 39 6.86 -14.16 4.08
C SER A 39 5.38 -13.86 3.84
N PHE A 40 4.97 -13.50 2.60
CA PHE A 40 3.60 -13.23 2.26
C PHE A 40 2.91 -14.44 1.62
N THR A 41 1.59 -14.45 1.68
CA THR A 41 0.75 -15.45 1.01
C THR A 41 0.16 -14.87 -0.27
N ARG A 42 0.34 -15.56 -1.40
CA ARG A 42 -0.40 -15.24 -2.63
C ARG A 42 -1.86 -15.65 -2.46
N TYR A 43 -2.77 -14.68 -2.42
CA TYR A 43 -4.19 -14.93 -2.19
C TYR A 43 -5.06 -14.78 -3.44
N ALA A 44 -4.56 -14.16 -4.50
CA ALA A 44 -5.28 -14.02 -5.75
C ALA A 44 -4.34 -13.89 -6.97
N GLU A 45 -4.91 -14.19 -8.12
CA GLU A 45 -4.31 -14.02 -9.44
C GLU A 45 -5.37 -13.46 -10.39
N VAL A 46 -5.03 -12.41 -11.14
CA VAL A 46 -5.96 -11.71 -12.04
C VAL A 46 -5.30 -11.38 -13.36
N ASP A 47 -5.94 -11.75 -14.46
CA ASP A 47 -5.56 -11.34 -15.81
C ASP A 47 -6.07 -9.92 -16.07
N LEU A 48 -5.15 -8.99 -16.26
CA LEU A 48 -5.45 -7.61 -16.67
C LEU A 48 -5.50 -7.55 -18.20
N VAL A 49 -6.65 -7.93 -18.78
CA VAL A 49 -6.83 -8.18 -20.21
C VAL A 49 -6.35 -7.02 -21.07
N GLN A 50 -6.78 -5.80 -20.78
CA GLN A 50 -6.42 -4.60 -21.55
C GLN A 50 -4.91 -4.28 -21.52
N ARG A 51 -4.21 -4.75 -20.50
CA ARG A 51 -2.78 -4.53 -20.33
C ARG A 51 -1.92 -5.72 -20.78
N LYS A 52 -2.55 -6.86 -21.06
CA LYS A 52 -1.89 -8.15 -21.32
C LYS A 52 -0.90 -8.50 -20.20
N VAL A 53 -1.37 -8.41 -18.95
CA VAL A 53 -0.57 -8.59 -17.73
C VAL A 53 -1.26 -9.59 -16.83
N VAL A 54 -0.48 -10.51 -16.26
CA VAL A 54 -0.89 -11.35 -15.14
C VAL A 54 -0.47 -10.63 -13.86
N ARG A 55 -1.40 -10.42 -12.94
CA ARG A 55 -1.14 -9.80 -11.65
C ARG A 55 -1.36 -10.78 -10.53
N TYR A 56 -0.32 -11.04 -9.75
CA TYR A 56 -0.40 -11.78 -8.50
C TYR A 56 -0.60 -10.83 -7.33
N TYR A 57 -1.41 -11.24 -6.37
CA TYR A 57 -1.69 -10.48 -5.16
C TYR A 57 -1.20 -11.21 -3.93
N PHE A 58 -0.39 -10.53 -3.13
CA PHE A 58 0.21 -11.05 -1.91
C PHE A 58 -0.16 -10.18 -0.72
N THR A 59 -0.23 -10.79 0.46
CA THR A 59 -0.36 -10.07 1.74
C THR A 59 0.18 -10.93 2.88
N GLN A 60 0.38 -10.31 4.04
CA GLN A 60 0.83 -11.03 5.22
C GLN A 60 -0.20 -12.08 5.66
N PRO A 61 0.21 -13.29 6.10
CA PRO A 61 -0.69 -14.29 6.67
C PRO A 61 -1.51 -13.77 7.85
N ALA A 62 -0.92 -12.87 8.65
CA ALA A 62 -1.60 -12.23 9.78
C ALA A 62 -2.81 -11.38 9.32
N SER A 63 -2.66 -10.60 8.24
CA SER A 63 -3.74 -9.78 7.67
C SER A 63 -4.88 -10.65 7.14
N LEU A 64 -4.58 -11.77 6.47
CA LEU A 64 -5.59 -12.73 6.05
C LEU A 64 -6.36 -13.31 7.24
N LYS A 65 -5.66 -13.70 8.30
CA LYS A 65 -6.26 -14.27 9.51
C LYS A 65 -7.13 -13.26 10.26
N ALA A 66 -6.72 -11.99 10.30
CA ALA A 66 -7.44 -10.94 11.04
C ALA A 66 -8.64 -10.37 10.26
N ALA A 67 -8.65 -10.48 8.93
CA ALA A 67 -9.71 -9.96 8.07
C ALA A 67 -11.07 -10.62 8.37
N LYS A 68 -12.13 -9.80 8.40
CA LYS A 68 -13.50 -10.27 8.68
C LYS A 68 -14.48 -9.64 7.69
N PRO A 69 -15.49 -10.38 7.21
CA PRO A 69 -16.56 -9.84 6.38
C PRO A 69 -17.23 -8.63 7.02
N GLY A 70 -17.49 -7.60 6.23
CA GLY A 70 -18.17 -6.38 6.66
C GLY A 70 -17.39 -5.52 7.66
N LYS A 71 -16.10 -5.79 7.85
CA LYS A 71 -15.18 -4.96 8.64
C LYS A 71 -14.15 -4.33 7.73
N PRO A 72 -13.58 -3.17 8.13
CA PRO A 72 -12.42 -2.60 7.44
C PRO A 72 -11.25 -3.59 7.40
N VAL A 73 -10.40 -3.45 6.40
CA VAL A 73 -9.13 -4.20 6.32
C VAL A 73 -8.29 -3.89 7.57
N PRO A 74 -7.66 -4.90 8.19
CA PRO A 74 -6.85 -4.69 9.38
C PRO A 74 -5.76 -3.64 9.17
N GLU A 75 -5.46 -2.87 10.22
CA GLU A 75 -4.29 -1.97 10.23
C GLU A 75 -2.99 -2.78 10.07
N GLY A 76 -1.96 -2.19 9.49
CA GLY A 76 -0.71 -2.86 9.16
C GLY A 76 -0.80 -3.79 7.95
N THR A 77 -1.90 -3.78 7.21
CA THR A 77 -2.04 -4.63 6.02
C THR A 77 -1.27 -4.03 4.85
N VAL A 78 -0.39 -4.85 4.28
CA VAL A 78 0.28 -4.59 3.00
C VAL A 78 -0.33 -5.49 1.93
N ILE A 79 -0.88 -4.90 0.89
CA ILE A 79 -1.31 -5.60 -0.34
C ILE A 79 -0.24 -5.34 -1.39
N LEU A 80 0.55 -6.36 -1.72
CA LEU A 80 1.56 -6.28 -2.76
C LEU A 80 1.02 -6.94 -4.04
N MET A 81 1.16 -6.26 -5.14
CA MET A 81 0.78 -6.71 -6.47
C MET A 81 2.04 -6.85 -7.33
N GLU A 82 2.25 -8.04 -7.87
CA GLU A 82 3.36 -8.38 -8.75
C GLU A 82 2.84 -8.51 -10.17
N ASP A 83 3.28 -7.64 -11.08
CA ASP A 83 2.86 -7.61 -12.47
C ASP A 83 3.84 -8.37 -13.36
N HIS A 84 3.34 -9.32 -14.13
CA HIS A 84 4.07 -10.05 -15.16
C HIS A 84 3.46 -9.80 -16.53
N LYS A 85 4.29 -9.67 -17.55
CA LYS A 85 3.81 -9.65 -18.94
C LYS A 85 3.20 -11.00 -19.29
N ALA A 86 2.04 -10.99 -19.96
CA ALA A 86 1.50 -12.22 -20.50
C ALA A 86 2.36 -12.68 -21.69
N LYS A 87 2.64 -13.98 -21.77
CA LYS A 87 3.28 -14.59 -22.93
C LYS A 87 2.37 -14.45 -24.15
N LEU A 88 2.91 -13.95 -25.25
CA LEU A 88 2.14 -13.70 -26.46
C LEU A 88 2.35 -14.80 -27.49
N GLY A 89 1.27 -15.18 -28.17
CA GLY A 89 1.30 -16.01 -29.35
C GLY A 89 1.75 -15.25 -30.60
N PRO A 90 1.90 -15.94 -31.75
CA PRO A 90 2.27 -15.33 -33.04
C PRO A 90 1.31 -14.25 -33.53
N ASP A 91 0.05 -14.31 -33.10
CA ASP A 91 -1.02 -13.35 -33.38
C ASP A 91 -1.01 -12.12 -32.47
N GLY A 92 -0.04 -12.04 -31.55
CA GLY A 92 0.08 -10.97 -30.57
C GLY A 92 -0.94 -11.03 -29.43
N ASN A 93 -1.74 -12.08 -29.33
CA ASN A 93 -2.67 -12.30 -28.24
C ASN A 93 -2.00 -13.08 -27.09
N PRO A 94 -2.44 -12.88 -25.82
CA PRO A 94 -1.98 -13.67 -24.70
C PRO A 94 -2.25 -15.17 -24.91
N MET A 95 -1.25 -15.99 -24.68
CA MET A 95 -1.40 -17.45 -24.62
C MET A 95 -2.13 -17.82 -23.34
N LEU A 96 -3.00 -18.81 -23.43
CA LEU A 96 -3.80 -19.32 -22.32
C LEU A 96 -3.26 -20.66 -21.83
N ASP A 97 -3.36 -20.89 -20.54
CA ASP A 97 -3.17 -22.19 -19.92
C ASP A 97 -4.40 -23.08 -20.07
N LYS A 98 -4.37 -24.28 -19.49
CA LYS A 98 -5.49 -25.26 -19.51
C LYS A 98 -6.76 -24.75 -18.81
N ASP A 99 -6.66 -23.76 -17.94
CA ASP A 99 -7.76 -23.18 -17.18
C ASP A 99 -8.26 -21.86 -17.80
N GLY A 100 -7.73 -21.49 -18.99
CA GLY A 100 -8.11 -20.30 -19.74
C GLY A 100 -7.52 -19.00 -19.20
N LYS A 101 -6.48 -19.08 -18.37
CA LYS A 101 -5.77 -17.93 -17.82
C LYS A 101 -4.54 -17.58 -18.64
N PHE A 102 -4.10 -16.33 -18.57
CA PHE A 102 -2.86 -15.91 -19.22
C PHE A 102 -1.66 -16.66 -18.66
N ILE A 103 -0.75 -17.07 -19.53
CA ILE A 103 0.55 -17.62 -19.15
C ILE A 103 1.49 -16.44 -18.88
N PRO A 104 2.02 -16.26 -17.66
CA PRO A 104 2.94 -15.16 -17.38
C PRO A 104 4.34 -15.43 -17.91
N GLU A 105 5.02 -14.37 -18.34
CA GLU A 105 6.48 -14.37 -18.48
C GLU A 105 7.12 -14.32 -17.08
N PRO A 106 8.33 -14.87 -16.92
CA PRO A 106 8.98 -14.92 -15.59
C PRO A 106 9.43 -13.54 -15.08
N GLU A 107 9.57 -12.56 -15.96
CA GLU A 107 10.04 -11.21 -15.62
C GLU A 107 8.97 -10.41 -14.89
N ILE A 108 9.34 -9.82 -13.76
CA ILE A 108 8.50 -8.87 -13.02
C ILE A 108 8.61 -7.50 -13.69
N LEU A 109 7.47 -6.91 -14.07
CA LEU A 109 7.40 -5.59 -14.68
C LEU A 109 7.37 -4.47 -13.64
N ALA A 110 6.65 -4.70 -12.56
CA ALA A 110 6.44 -3.74 -11.50
C ALA A 110 5.93 -4.42 -10.24
N LEU A 111 6.23 -3.82 -9.10
CA LEU A 111 5.71 -4.17 -7.79
C LEU A 111 4.88 -2.99 -7.30
N VAL A 112 3.58 -3.20 -7.14
CA VAL A 112 2.64 -2.16 -6.73
C VAL A 112 2.17 -2.46 -5.32
N ILE A 113 2.29 -1.51 -4.41
CA ILE A 113 1.91 -1.68 -3.01
C ILE A 113 0.78 -0.73 -2.64
N GLN A 114 -0.19 -1.26 -1.90
CA GLN A 114 -1.18 -0.54 -1.13
C GLN A 114 -1.00 -0.95 0.32
N GLU A 115 -0.62 -0.01 1.18
CA GLU A 115 -0.33 -0.23 2.60
C GLU A 115 -1.25 0.61 3.48
N LYS A 116 -1.72 0.03 4.57
CA LYS A 116 -2.64 0.68 5.51
C LYS A 116 -1.99 0.83 6.87
N GLU A 117 -1.85 2.07 7.32
CA GLU A 117 -1.32 2.38 8.64
C GLU A 117 -2.12 3.49 9.33
N LYS A 118 -2.35 3.30 10.62
CA LYS A 118 -3.12 4.25 11.43
C LYS A 118 -2.53 5.65 11.38
N GLY A 119 -3.38 6.63 11.06
CA GLY A 119 -3.01 8.04 11.04
C GLY A 119 -2.54 8.55 9.69
N TRP A 120 -2.25 7.68 8.71
CA TRP A 120 -1.77 8.13 7.39
C TRP A 120 -2.79 8.95 6.63
N GLY A 121 -4.07 8.63 6.78
CA GLY A 121 -5.14 9.39 6.15
C GLY A 121 -5.21 10.86 6.60
N ALA A 122 -4.71 11.19 7.78
CA ALA A 122 -4.74 12.55 8.30
C ALA A 122 -3.85 13.52 7.51
N ASP A 123 -2.86 13.00 6.77
CA ASP A 123 -1.93 13.81 5.97
C ASP A 123 -2.54 14.25 4.63
N TYR A 124 -3.72 13.74 4.27
CA TYR A 124 -4.41 14.07 3.03
C TYR A 124 -5.66 14.92 3.27
N PRO A 125 -5.97 15.87 2.36
CA PRO A 125 -7.26 16.53 2.33
C PRO A 125 -8.40 15.50 2.19
N ALA A 126 -9.56 15.78 2.76
CA ALA A 126 -10.70 14.84 2.80
C ALA A 126 -11.15 14.37 1.40
N ASP A 127 -11.05 15.23 0.39
CA ASP A 127 -11.39 14.93 -1.00
C ASP A 127 -10.40 13.98 -1.69
N LYS A 128 -9.15 13.90 -1.21
CA LYS A 128 -8.10 13.00 -1.72
C LYS A 128 -7.87 11.77 -0.85
N ARG A 129 -8.41 11.76 0.37
CA ARG A 129 -8.18 10.69 1.33
C ARG A 129 -8.89 9.40 0.94
N ASN A 130 -8.19 8.27 1.03
CA ASN A 130 -8.70 6.91 0.92
C ASN A 130 -8.54 6.16 2.25
N GLY A 131 -9.25 6.61 3.30
CA GLY A 131 -9.04 6.05 4.64
C GLY A 131 -7.61 6.27 5.13
N GLU A 132 -6.97 5.19 5.57
CA GLU A 132 -5.61 5.16 6.11
C GLU A 132 -4.60 4.55 5.10
N TRP A 133 -4.95 4.49 3.81
CA TRP A 133 -4.15 3.86 2.78
C TRP A 133 -3.14 4.80 2.14
N GLU A 134 -1.96 4.23 1.82
CA GLU A 134 -0.93 4.81 0.97
C GLU A 134 -0.62 3.86 -0.20
N TYR A 135 -0.07 4.42 -1.27
CA TYR A 135 0.23 3.70 -2.51
C TYR A 135 1.67 3.94 -2.93
N ALA A 136 2.38 2.88 -3.33
CA ALA A 136 3.72 3.00 -3.89
C ALA A 136 3.90 2.03 -5.06
N ILE A 137 4.75 2.41 -6.01
CA ILE A 137 5.19 1.52 -7.10
C ILE A 137 6.70 1.41 -7.02
N PHE A 138 7.18 0.18 -7.02
CA PHE A 138 8.59 -0.14 -6.99
C PHE A 138 9.01 -0.81 -8.30
N ASN A 139 10.26 -0.61 -8.66
CA ASN A 139 10.93 -1.39 -9.67
C ASN A 139 11.21 -2.80 -9.14
N PRO A 140 11.52 -3.79 -10.00
CA PRO A 140 11.83 -5.15 -9.56
C PRO A 140 13.02 -5.25 -8.59
N ASP A 141 13.91 -4.25 -8.58
CA ASP A 141 15.04 -4.14 -7.64
C ASP A 141 14.65 -3.59 -6.25
N GLY A 142 13.36 -3.34 -6.02
CA GLY A 142 12.84 -2.83 -4.76
C GLY A 142 13.02 -1.32 -4.54
N LYS A 143 13.49 -0.58 -5.54
CA LYS A 143 13.57 0.89 -5.45
C LYS A 143 12.25 1.53 -5.85
N LEU A 144 11.87 2.57 -5.13
CA LEU A 144 10.70 3.37 -5.47
C LEU A 144 10.80 3.86 -6.93
N LYS A 145 9.71 3.72 -7.68
CA LYS A 145 9.68 4.09 -9.09
C LYS A 145 9.47 5.60 -9.24
N ASP A 146 10.39 6.26 -9.93
CA ASP A 146 10.34 7.70 -10.18
C ASP A 146 9.20 8.09 -11.15
N GLY A 147 8.75 9.34 -11.06
CA GLY A 147 7.80 9.95 -12.01
C GLY A 147 6.38 9.41 -11.98
N VAL A 148 6.00 8.62 -10.97
CA VAL A 148 4.65 8.08 -10.81
C VAL A 148 3.69 9.17 -10.32
N LYS A 149 2.53 9.28 -10.97
CA LYS A 149 1.43 10.18 -10.55
C LYS A 149 0.44 9.41 -9.67
N TYR A 150 0.65 9.42 -8.36
CA TYR A 150 -0.15 8.65 -7.40
C TYR A 150 -1.59 9.15 -7.25
N ASP A 151 -1.92 10.37 -7.67
CA ASP A 151 -3.32 10.86 -7.73
C ASP A 151 -4.23 9.89 -8.50
N ALA A 152 -3.70 9.20 -9.52
CA ALA A 152 -4.44 8.19 -10.26
C ALA A 152 -4.77 6.96 -9.41
N CYS A 153 -3.88 6.55 -8.51
CA CYS A 153 -4.11 5.45 -7.56
C CYS A 153 -5.26 5.82 -6.60
N PHE A 154 -5.14 6.98 -5.95
CA PHE A 154 -6.17 7.50 -5.05
C PHE A 154 -7.52 7.63 -5.74
N GLY A 155 -7.58 8.25 -6.93
CA GLY A 155 -8.82 8.45 -7.67
C GLY A 155 -9.50 7.15 -8.07
N CYS A 156 -8.75 6.15 -8.55
CA CYS A 156 -9.28 4.84 -8.90
C CYS A 156 -9.78 4.08 -7.65
N HIS A 157 -8.99 4.01 -6.58
CA HIS A 157 -9.35 3.29 -5.37
C HIS A 157 -10.51 3.95 -4.62
N LYS A 158 -10.73 5.25 -4.77
CA LYS A 158 -11.90 5.95 -4.23
C LYS A 158 -13.22 5.38 -4.78
N LEU A 159 -13.22 4.81 -5.99
CA LEU A 159 -14.39 4.15 -6.57
C LEU A 159 -14.78 2.87 -5.82
N ALA A 160 -13.84 2.22 -5.12
CA ALA A 160 -14.13 1.04 -4.30
C ALA A 160 -14.88 1.37 -3.00
N ARG A 161 -14.98 2.66 -2.66
CA ARG A 161 -15.72 3.24 -1.53
C ARG A 161 -15.32 2.70 -0.14
N GLU A 162 -15.78 3.38 0.88
CA GLU A 162 -15.58 3.02 2.29
C GLU A 162 -16.07 1.61 2.63
N GLY A 163 -17.19 1.15 2.03
CA GLY A 163 -17.75 -0.18 2.28
C GLY A 163 -16.85 -1.35 1.87
N ARG A 164 -15.83 -1.09 1.01
CA ARG A 164 -14.77 -2.05 0.65
C ARG A 164 -13.40 -1.61 1.14
N ASP A 165 -13.37 -0.62 2.01
CA ASP A 165 -12.16 -0.04 2.55
C ASP A 165 -11.12 0.27 1.45
N TYR A 166 -11.59 0.89 0.35
CA TYR A 166 -10.78 1.29 -0.81
C TYR A 166 -9.97 0.16 -1.46
N THR A 167 -10.40 -1.11 -1.30
CA THR A 167 -9.77 -2.27 -1.93
C THR A 167 -10.70 -2.93 -2.95
N PHE A 168 -10.13 -3.47 -4.03
CA PHE A 168 -10.88 -4.25 -5.02
C PHE A 168 -10.71 -5.75 -4.77
N THR A 169 -9.48 -6.23 -4.96
CA THR A 169 -9.16 -7.67 -4.94
C THR A 169 -9.19 -8.22 -3.53
N PHE A 170 -8.67 -7.49 -2.54
CA PHE A 170 -8.73 -7.93 -1.14
C PHE A 170 -10.18 -8.06 -0.66
N ALA A 171 -11.03 -7.08 -0.96
CA ALA A 171 -12.45 -7.18 -0.64
C ALA A 171 -13.08 -8.39 -1.32
N LYS A 172 -12.89 -8.56 -2.63
CA LYS A 172 -13.49 -9.65 -3.40
C LYS A 172 -13.06 -11.04 -2.92
N TYR A 173 -11.78 -11.28 -2.72
CA TYR A 173 -11.25 -12.62 -2.46
C TYR A 173 -11.07 -12.94 -0.98
N VAL A 174 -11.02 -11.95 -0.12
CA VAL A 174 -10.74 -12.13 1.31
C VAL A 174 -11.94 -11.77 2.18
N LEU A 175 -12.60 -10.64 1.93
CA LEU A 175 -13.73 -10.21 2.76
C LEU A 175 -15.05 -10.85 2.33
N ASP A 176 -15.30 -10.94 1.01
CA ASP A 176 -16.57 -11.47 0.48
C ASP A 176 -16.60 -13.01 0.47
N HIS A 177 -15.41 -13.68 0.46
CA HIS A 177 -15.30 -15.16 0.39
C HIS A 177 -14.43 -15.75 1.51
N PRO A 178 -14.83 -15.63 2.78
CA PRO A 178 -14.00 -16.06 3.91
C PRO A 178 -13.75 -17.59 4.00
N LYS A 179 -14.46 -18.39 3.22
CA LYS A 179 -14.35 -19.87 3.25
C LYS A 179 -13.30 -20.47 2.32
N SER A 180 -12.63 -19.65 1.49
CA SER A 180 -11.61 -20.11 0.53
C SER A 180 -10.17 -20.01 1.07
N ARG A 181 -10.02 -20.01 2.39
CA ARG A 181 -8.73 -19.89 3.10
C ARG A 181 -8.29 -21.22 3.68
#